data_ecc8eaba2358febc6a027b4162cca0fa
#
_entry.id   ecc8eaba2358febc6a027b4162cca0fa
#
_cell.length_a   1.000
_cell.length_b   1.000
_cell.length_c   1.000
_cell.angle_alpha   90.00
_cell.angle_beta   90.00
_cell.angle_gamma   90.00
#
_symmetry.space_group_name_H-M   'P 1'
#
loop_
_entity.id
_entity.type
_entity.pdbx_description
1 polymer ?
#
loop_
_entity_poly.entity_id
_entity_poly.type
_entity_poly.pdbx_seq_one_letter_code
_entity_poly.pdbx_strand_id
1 'polypeptide(L)'
;MSESAKNFRFLRLEVWQEGRKLYRLVSALVRKFPREEMFGLTSQMRRSARSVCANIAEGSGRNSDRDFAQFVEIAYGSAAEVASDAYLAFDEGYITEAEREELLAAVEIIVSKASGLYRKLNPAASGIQRSALRAPRTNP
;
A
#
# COMPACT_ATOMS: atom_id res chain seq x y z
N MET A 1 8.88 -12.16 -20.34
CA MET A 1 9.52 -10.98 -19.71
C MET A 1 10.80 -10.67 -20.44
N SER A 2 11.03 -9.42 -20.82
CA SER A 2 12.24 -9.00 -21.52
C SER A 2 13.49 -9.20 -20.65
N GLU A 3 14.69 -9.28 -21.28
CA GLU A 3 15.94 -9.36 -20.53
C GLU A 3 16.12 -8.17 -19.59
N SER A 4 15.73 -6.97 -20.02
CA SER A 4 15.78 -5.76 -19.19
C SER A 4 14.92 -5.89 -17.93
N ALA A 5 13.73 -6.46 -18.04
CA ALA A 5 12.83 -6.65 -16.91
C ALA A 5 13.37 -7.61 -15.86
N LYS A 6 14.19 -8.60 -16.26
CA LYS A 6 14.79 -9.56 -15.32
C LYS A 6 15.73 -8.87 -14.30
N ASN A 7 16.23 -7.68 -14.61
CA ASN A 7 17.13 -6.94 -13.74
C ASN A 7 16.41 -6.20 -12.61
N PHE A 8 15.10 -6.11 -12.67
CA PHE A 8 14.33 -5.41 -11.64
C PHE A 8 13.78 -6.42 -10.62
N ARG A 9 14.41 -6.46 -9.46
CA ARG A 9 14.06 -7.37 -8.35
C ARG A 9 12.59 -7.25 -7.95
N PHE A 10 12.05 -6.04 -7.91
CA PHE A 10 10.68 -5.81 -7.43
C PHE A 10 9.63 -6.56 -8.24
N LEU A 11 9.86 -6.80 -9.53
CA LEU A 11 8.93 -7.54 -10.39
C LEU A 11 8.67 -8.97 -9.89
N ARG A 12 9.60 -9.54 -9.14
CA ARG A 12 9.51 -10.89 -8.58
C ARG A 12 8.92 -10.91 -7.17
N LEU A 13 8.65 -9.76 -6.59
CA LEU A 13 8.11 -9.67 -5.24
C LEU A 13 6.60 -9.69 -5.26
N GLU A 14 6.01 -10.65 -4.52
CA GLU A 14 4.56 -10.78 -4.46
C GLU A 14 3.88 -9.53 -3.91
N VAL A 15 4.49 -8.88 -2.91
CA VAL A 15 3.96 -7.64 -2.35
C VAL A 15 3.85 -6.53 -3.39
N TRP A 16 4.80 -6.44 -4.31
CA TRP A 16 4.74 -5.47 -5.41
C TRP A 16 3.61 -5.81 -6.38
N GLN A 17 3.46 -7.09 -6.74
CA GLN A 17 2.39 -7.55 -7.64
C GLN A 17 1.01 -7.28 -7.02
N GLU A 18 0.84 -7.51 -5.73
CA GLU A 18 -0.42 -7.21 -5.03
C GLU A 18 -0.65 -5.70 -4.94
N GLY A 19 0.39 -4.91 -4.73
CA GLY A 19 0.32 -3.46 -4.78
C GLY A 19 -0.13 -2.93 -6.15
N ARG A 20 0.36 -3.54 -7.21
CA ARG A 20 -0.04 -3.24 -8.59
C ARG A 20 -1.53 -3.50 -8.82
N LYS A 21 -2.04 -4.63 -8.29
CA LYS A 21 -3.47 -4.96 -8.36
C LYS A 21 -4.31 -3.93 -7.60
N LEU A 22 -3.86 -3.54 -6.41
CA LEU A 22 -4.53 -2.52 -5.61
C LEU A 22 -4.58 -1.19 -6.35
N TYR A 23 -3.49 -0.77 -6.97
CA TYR A 23 -3.45 0.47 -7.73
C TYR A 23 -4.46 0.47 -8.88
N ARG A 24 -4.57 -0.64 -9.60
CA ARG A 24 -5.55 -0.79 -10.68
C ARG A 24 -6.98 -0.71 -10.16
N LEU A 25 -7.26 -1.37 -9.04
CA LEU A 25 -8.58 -1.37 -8.41
C LEU A 25 -8.96 0.05 -7.95
N VAL A 26 -8.07 0.73 -7.25
CA VAL A 26 -8.28 2.12 -6.82
C VAL A 26 -8.51 3.03 -8.03
N SER A 27 -7.68 2.91 -9.07
CA SER A 27 -7.81 3.73 -10.28
C SER A 27 -9.16 3.57 -10.97
N ALA A 28 -9.71 2.35 -10.98
CA ALA A 28 -11.03 2.10 -11.54
C ALA A 28 -12.15 2.71 -10.68
N LEU A 29 -12.04 2.58 -9.36
CA LEU A 29 -13.08 3.05 -8.43
C LEU A 29 -13.15 4.57 -8.35
N VAL A 30 -12.01 5.26 -8.30
CA VAL A 30 -12.00 6.73 -8.15
C VAL A 30 -12.51 7.48 -9.39
N ARG A 31 -12.59 6.81 -10.54
CA ARG A 31 -13.17 7.42 -11.75
C ARG A 31 -14.62 7.83 -11.56
N LYS A 32 -15.35 7.18 -10.68
CA LYS A 32 -16.75 7.50 -10.39
C LYS A 32 -16.94 8.41 -9.19
N PHE A 33 -15.85 8.85 -8.57
CA PHE A 33 -15.92 9.84 -7.49
C PHE A 33 -16.34 11.20 -8.04
N PRO A 34 -17.03 12.03 -7.23
CA PRO A 34 -17.42 13.35 -7.69
C PRO A 34 -16.21 14.22 -8.01
N ARG A 35 -16.38 15.14 -8.96
CA ARG A 35 -15.31 16.00 -9.45
C ARG A 35 -14.66 16.85 -8.34
N GLU A 36 -15.43 17.25 -7.36
CA GLU A 36 -14.95 18.01 -6.19
C GLU A 36 -13.91 17.27 -5.37
N GLU A 37 -13.81 15.93 -5.49
CA GLU A 37 -12.82 15.11 -4.81
C GLU A 37 -11.52 14.94 -5.59
N MET A 38 -11.41 15.55 -6.78
CA MET A 38 -10.23 15.39 -7.64
C MET A 38 -8.92 15.72 -6.91
N PHE A 39 -8.91 16.77 -6.09
CA PHE A 39 -7.74 17.18 -5.30
C PHE A 39 -7.83 16.75 -3.84
N GLY A 40 -8.85 16.01 -3.48
CA GLY A 40 -9.07 15.46 -2.15
C GLY A 40 -8.91 13.95 -2.14
N LEU A 41 -10.01 13.23 -1.82
CA LEU A 41 -10.00 11.78 -1.63
C LEU A 41 -9.53 11.02 -2.87
N THR A 42 -9.94 11.42 -4.07
CA THR A 42 -9.49 10.81 -5.34
C THR A 42 -7.97 10.81 -5.44
N SER A 43 -7.36 11.98 -5.26
CA SER A 43 -5.91 12.14 -5.33
C SER A 43 -5.20 11.35 -4.23
N GLN A 44 -5.70 11.41 -3.00
CA GLN A 44 -5.08 10.75 -1.86
C GLN A 44 -5.12 9.22 -2.01
N MET A 45 -6.23 8.64 -2.42
CA MET A 45 -6.33 7.20 -2.61
C MET A 45 -5.37 6.70 -3.70
N ARG A 46 -5.29 7.44 -4.81
CA ARG A 46 -4.35 7.09 -5.89
C ARG A 46 -2.90 7.17 -5.42
N ARG A 47 -2.55 8.20 -4.68
CA ARG A 47 -1.20 8.39 -4.12
C ARG A 47 -0.82 7.29 -3.15
N SER A 48 -1.70 6.94 -2.22
CA SER A 48 -1.46 5.90 -1.23
C SER A 48 -1.30 4.52 -1.90
N ALA A 49 -2.17 4.20 -2.86
CA ALA A 49 -2.07 2.95 -3.60
C ALA A 49 -0.76 2.88 -4.41
N ARG A 50 -0.38 3.97 -5.09
CA ARG A 50 0.89 4.05 -5.83
C ARG A 50 2.09 3.94 -4.90
N SER A 51 2.01 4.53 -3.71
CA SER A 51 3.09 4.53 -2.72
C SER A 51 3.47 3.11 -2.27
N VAL A 52 2.52 2.18 -2.22
CA VAL A 52 2.83 0.76 -1.94
C VAL A 52 3.87 0.24 -2.92
N CYS A 53 3.61 0.36 -4.21
CA CYS A 53 4.52 -0.11 -5.26
C CYS A 53 5.82 0.68 -5.27
N ALA A 54 5.75 2.00 -5.17
CA ALA A 54 6.92 2.87 -5.24
C ALA A 54 7.93 2.55 -4.13
N ASN A 55 7.46 2.33 -2.90
CA ASN A 55 8.33 2.04 -1.76
C ASN A 55 8.93 0.63 -1.83
N ILE A 56 8.17 -0.36 -2.27
CA ILE A 56 8.72 -1.71 -2.47
C ILE A 56 9.78 -1.69 -3.56
N ALA A 57 9.52 -1.02 -4.68
CA ALA A 57 10.48 -0.92 -5.78
C ALA A 57 11.77 -0.22 -5.33
N GLU A 58 11.65 0.91 -4.67
CA GLU A 58 12.80 1.66 -4.17
C GLU A 58 13.58 0.87 -3.12
N GLY A 59 12.88 0.28 -2.17
CA GLY A 59 13.51 -0.53 -1.11
C GLY A 59 14.27 -1.72 -1.67
N SER A 60 13.73 -2.38 -2.70
CA SER A 60 14.38 -3.53 -3.33
C SER A 60 15.72 -3.21 -3.99
N GLY A 61 15.96 -1.93 -4.31
CA GLY A 61 17.22 -1.44 -4.86
C GLY A 61 18.23 -0.96 -3.83
N ARG A 62 17.91 -1.01 -2.53
CA ARG A 62 18.82 -0.58 -1.47
C ARG A 62 19.93 -1.60 -1.23
N ASN A 63 21.05 -1.12 -0.67
CA ASN A 63 22.25 -1.93 -0.45
C ASN A 63 22.18 -2.85 0.77
N SER A 64 21.22 -2.64 1.66
CA SER A 64 21.07 -3.44 2.87
C SER A 64 19.63 -3.87 3.10
N ASP A 65 19.46 -5.03 3.74
CA ASP A 65 18.15 -5.53 4.16
C ASP A 65 17.51 -4.59 5.18
N ARG A 66 18.29 -3.98 6.04
CA ARG A 66 17.80 -3.01 7.02
C ARG A 66 17.13 -1.81 6.33
N ASP A 67 17.77 -1.26 5.32
CA ASP A 67 17.20 -0.13 4.57
C ASP A 67 15.96 -0.56 3.81
N PHE A 68 16.00 -1.74 3.18
CA PHE A 68 14.83 -2.29 2.49
C PHE A 68 13.65 -2.45 3.45
N ALA A 69 13.88 -2.97 4.66
CA ALA A 69 12.85 -3.13 5.68
C ALA A 69 12.12 -1.82 6.00
N GLN A 70 12.84 -0.69 6.03
CA GLN A 70 12.23 0.62 6.27
C GLN A 70 11.23 1.00 5.16
N PHE A 71 11.57 0.72 3.90
CA PHE A 71 10.67 0.97 2.77
C PHE A 71 9.46 0.04 2.79
N VAL A 72 9.64 -1.21 3.22
CA VAL A 72 8.53 -2.15 3.40
C VAL A 72 7.55 -1.63 4.47
N GLU A 73 8.06 -1.08 5.56
CA GLU A 73 7.23 -0.47 6.61
C GLU A 73 6.41 0.71 6.07
N ILE A 74 7.01 1.57 5.23
CA ILE A 74 6.30 2.68 4.59
C ILE A 74 5.20 2.14 3.66
N ALA A 75 5.49 1.12 2.87
CA ALA A 75 4.51 0.48 2.00
C ALA A 75 3.33 -0.10 2.78
N TYR A 76 3.59 -0.72 3.92
CA TYR A 76 2.57 -1.21 4.84
C TYR A 76 1.64 -0.08 5.29
N GLY A 77 2.22 1.05 5.72
CA GLY A 77 1.46 2.23 6.13
C GLY A 77 0.62 2.81 5.00
N SER A 78 1.15 2.83 3.78
CA SER A 78 0.42 3.29 2.60
C SER A 78 -0.79 2.42 2.28
N ALA A 79 -0.66 1.10 2.43
CA ALA A 79 -1.79 0.18 2.27
C ALA A 79 -2.86 0.42 3.35
N ALA A 80 -2.45 0.67 4.59
CA ALA A 80 -3.37 1.01 5.67
C ALA A 80 -4.15 2.31 5.39
N GLU A 81 -3.49 3.31 4.78
CA GLU A 81 -4.17 4.53 4.35
C GLU A 81 -5.26 4.26 3.31
N VAL A 82 -5.01 3.36 2.36
CA VAL A 82 -6.04 2.97 1.38
C VAL A 82 -7.24 2.34 2.08
N ALA A 83 -7.02 1.50 3.08
CA ALA A 83 -8.10 0.91 3.87
C ALA A 83 -8.93 1.98 4.59
N SER A 84 -8.26 2.96 5.20
CA SER A 84 -8.94 4.09 5.85
C SER A 84 -9.78 4.88 4.84
N ASP A 85 -9.20 5.22 3.70
CA ASP A 85 -9.89 5.98 2.66
C ASP A 85 -11.07 5.21 2.06
N ALA A 86 -11.00 3.87 2.03
CA ALA A 86 -12.11 3.04 1.58
C ALA A 86 -13.34 3.22 2.47
N TYR A 87 -13.16 3.30 3.79
CA TYR A 87 -14.26 3.59 4.71
C TYR A 87 -14.81 4.99 4.50
N LEU A 88 -13.93 5.98 4.32
CA LEU A 88 -14.36 7.36 4.08
C LEU A 88 -15.17 7.47 2.77
N ALA A 89 -14.70 6.83 1.71
CA ALA A 89 -15.41 6.82 0.43
C ALA A 89 -16.77 6.13 0.53
N PHE A 90 -16.85 5.06 1.31
CA PHE A 90 -18.11 4.37 1.57
C PHE A 90 -19.08 5.26 2.35
N ASP A 91 -18.61 5.92 3.40
CA ASP A 91 -19.44 6.81 4.21
C ASP A 91 -20.01 7.97 3.39
N GLU A 92 -19.24 8.46 2.42
CA GLU A 92 -19.71 9.52 1.50
C GLU A 92 -20.63 8.99 0.38
N GLY A 93 -20.80 7.67 0.29
CA GLY A 93 -21.62 7.07 -0.75
C GLY A 93 -20.94 6.96 -2.11
N TYR A 94 -19.62 7.10 -2.19
CA TYR A 94 -18.88 7.05 -3.46
C TYR A 94 -18.65 5.63 -3.95
N ILE A 95 -18.61 4.68 -3.04
CA ILE A 95 -18.45 3.25 -3.35
C ILE A 95 -19.49 2.43 -2.60
N THR A 96 -19.77 1.23 -3.12
CA THR A 96 -20.67 0.28 -2.47
C THR A 96 -19.97 -0.47 -1.35
N GLU A 97 -20.74 -1.14 -0.49
CA GLU A 97 -20.19 -2.03 0.53
C GLU A 97 -19.32 -3.13 -0.08
N ALA A 98 -19.76 -3.73 -1.19
CA ALA A 98 -19.00 -4.76 -1.89
C ALA A 98 -17.66 -4.23 -2.40
N GLU A 99 -17.63 -3.01 -2.92
CA GLU A 99 -16.41 -2.36 -3.39
C GLU A 99 -15.46 -2.03 -2.24
N ARG A 100 -15.99 -1.58 -1.12
CA ARG A 100 -15.20 -1.40 0.10
C ARG A 100 -14.57 -2.71 0.54
N GLU A 101 -15.34 -3.79 0.62
CA GLU A 101 -14.84 -5.10 1.02
C GLU A 101 -13.77 -5.63 0.06
N GLU A 102 -13.91 -5.38 -1.22
CA GLU A 102 -12.90 -5.73 -2.23
C GLU A 102 -11.58 -4.99 -2.00
N LEU A 103 -11.65 -3.69 -1.71
CA LEU A 103 -10.46 -2.90 -1.36
C LEU A 103 -9.80 -3.41 -0.08
N LEU A 104 -10.59 -3.69 0.96
CA LEU A 104 -10.06 -4.18 2.23
C LEU A 104 -9.38 -5.54 2.07
N ALA A 105 -9.96 -6.45 1.29
CA ALA A 105 -9.37 -7.75 1.01
C ALA A 105 -8.01 -7.60 0.30
N ALA A 106 -7.92 -6.70 -0.66
CA ALA A 106 -6.66 -6.42 -1.36
C ALA A 106 -5.60 -5.85 -0.41
N VAL A 107 -5.99 -4.94 0.48
CA VAL A 107 -5.08 -4.38 1.49
C VAL A 107 -4.60 -5.45 2.46
N GLU A 108 -5.47 -6.34 2.93
CA GLU A 108 -5.10 -7.42 3.84
C GLU A 108 -4.02 -8.34 3.26
N ILE A 109 -4.11 -8.66 1.98
CA ILE A 109 -3.09 -9.46 1.29
C ILE A 109 -1.74 -8.73 1.30
N ILE A 110 -1.74 -7.43 0.99
CA ILE A 110 -0.53 -6.62 1.00
C ILE A 110 0.09 -6.56 2.40
N VAL A 111 -0.73 -6.31 3.40
CA VAL A 111 -0.29 -6.23 4.80
C VAL A 111 0.36 -7.54 5.24
N SER A 112 -0.25 -8.68 4.90
CA SER A 112 0.28 -10.00 5.22
C SER A 112 1.64 -10.24 4.55
N LYS A 113 1.74 -9.94 3.25
CA LYS A 113 2.98 -10.15 2.49
C LYS A 113 4.09 -9.18 2.91
N ALA A 114 3.74 -7.93 3.18
CA ALA A 114 4.68 -6.93 3.68
C ALA A 114 5.22 -7.33 5.05
N SER A 115 4.37 -7.82 5.94
CA SER A 115 4.80 -8.30 7.27
C SER A 115 5.75 -9.47 7.16
N GLY A 116 5.47 -10.44 6.28
CA GLY A 116 6.35 -11.57 6.03
C GLY A 116 7.71 -11.16 5.47
N LEU A 117 7.71 -10.26 4.50
CA LEU A 117 8.95 -9.73 3.93
C LEU A 117 9.76 -8.95 4.98
N TYR A 118 9.10 -8.11 5.76
CA TYR A 118 9.75 -7.34 6.82
C TYR A 118 10.49 -8.25 7.81
N ARG A 119 9.85 -9.34 8.25
CA ARG A 119 10.47 -10.31 9.16
C ARG A 119 11.70 -10.98 8.55
N LYS A 120 11.67 -11.29 7.26
CA LYS A 120 12.84 -11.85 6.56
C LYS A 120 13.99 -10.86 6.46
N LEU A 121 13.69 -9.59 6.25
CA LEU A 121 14.69 -8.53 6.11
C LEU A 121 15.24 -8.05 7.46
N ASN A 122 14.47 -8.23 8.52
CA ASN A 122 14.81 -7.78 9.86
C ASN A 122 14.44 -8.84 10.91
N PRO A 123 15.19 -9.96 10.98
CA PRO A 123 14.85 -11.08 11.85
C PRO A 123 14.84 -10.75 13.34
N ALA A 124 15.57 -9.70 13.76
CA ALA A 124 15.64 -9.27 15.16
C ALA A 124 14.38 -8.52 15.61
N ALA A 125 13.55 -8.05 14.66
CA ALA A 125 12.32 -7.33 14.98
C ALA A 125 11.17 -8.32 15.18
N SER A 126 10.26 -7.99 16.12
CA SER A 126 9.05 -8.77 16.38
C SER A 126 7.93 -8.57 15.34
N GLY A 127 8.29 -8.10 14.15
CA GLY A 127 7.38 -7.75 13.04
C GLY A 127 7.39 -6.26 12.76
N ILE A 128 6.56 -5.82 11.82
CA ILE A 128 6.39 -4.39 11.59
C ILE A 128 5.85 -3.80 12.88
N GLN A 129 6.61 -2.89 13.45
CA GLN A 129 6.15 -2.19 14.64
C GLN A 129 4.85 -1.47 14.30
N ARG A 130 3.83 -1.72 15.11
CA ARG A 130 2.50 -1.13 14.94
C ARG A 130 2.50 0.40 14.96
N SER A 131 3.66 1.03 14.99
CA SER A 131 3.81 2.49 14.86
C SER A 131 3.14 3.04 13.60
N ALA A 132 3.12 2.27 12.51
CA ALA A 132 2.43 2.65 11.28
C ALA A 132 0.91 2.62 11.43
N LEU A 133 0.37 1.88 12.42
CA LEU A 133 -1.05 1.77 12.72
C LEU A 133 -1.46 2.53 13.97
N ARG A 134 -0.51 3.18 14.64
CA ARG A 134 -0.85 4.04 15.78
C ARG A 134 -1.64 5.23 15.29
N ALA A 135 -2.73 5.51 15.99
CA ALA A 135 -3.42 6.79 15.86
C ALA A 135 -2.38 7.93 15.85
N PRO A 136 -2.58 8.96 15.02
CA PRO A 136 -1.68 10.10 15.02
C PRO A 136 -1.50 10.55 16.47
N ARG A 137 -0.23 10.75 16.85
CA ARG A 137 0.04 11.32 18.15
C ARG A 137 -0.68 12.66 18.19
N THR A 138 -1.72 12.72 18.99
CA THR A 138 -2.27 14.03 19.36
C THR A 138 -1.14 14.74 20.07
N ASN A 139 -0.57 15.75 19.44
CA ASN A 139 0.30 16.68 20.12
C ASN A 139 -0.49 17.26 21.29
N PRO A 140 0.06 17.21 22.48
CA PRO A 140 -0.57 17.87 23.61
C PRO A 140 -0.70 19.37 23.37
#